data_d4db50d52569b1b1b202d764a4f8119f
#
_entry.id   d4db50d52569b1b1b202d764a4f8119f
#
_cell.length_a   1.000
_cell.length_b   1.000
_cell.length_c   1.000
_cell.angle_alpha   90.00
_cell.angle_beta   90.00
_cell.angle_gamma   90.00
#
_symmetry.space_group_name_H-M   'P 1'
#
loop_
_entity.id
_entity.type
_entity.pdbx_description
1 polymer ?
#
loop_
_entity_poly.entity_id
_entity_poly.type
_entity_poly.pdbx_seq_one_letter_code
_entity_poly.pdbx_strand_id
1 'polypeptide(L)'
;MSLGLSVSSGLVGLQLASRSIAVLGTVGLLGLFLSVTAYLAARNVLGDVARFKALGVGIGPAVVAYVTGQSPIPGGIGVVVALLIDGVAIHYLYGESTRTTAYITAIHVIVTIILGAVLFGVIILFSTLPG
;
A
#
# COMPACT_ATOMS: atom_id res chain seq x y z
N MET A 1 2.94 32.81 31.07
CA MET A 1 2.93 32.84 29.61
C MET A 1 3.97 31.90 28.97
N SER A 2 5.23 31.92 29.42
CA SER A 2 6.29 31.07 28.89
C SER A 2 6.03 29.57 29.08
N LEU A 3 5.44 29.17 30.24
CA LEU A 3 5.10 27.77 30.51
C LEU A 3 4.01 27.26 29.58
N GLY A 4 3.00 28.06 29.25
CA GLY A 4 1.95 27.69 28.31
C GLY A 4 2.47 27.48 26.91
N LEU A 5 3.38 28.34 26.44
CA LEU A 5 4.02 28.22 25.14
C LEU A 5 4.91 26.99 25.06
N SER A 6 5.65 26.69 26.14
CA SER A 6 6.53 25.53 26.21
C SER A 6 5.76 24.21 26.15
N VAL A 7 4.65 24.10 26.91
CA VAL A 7 3.77 22.93 26.89
C VAL A 7 3.11 22.76 25.53
N SER A 8 2.66 23.86 24.90
CA SER A 8 2.05 23.83 23.57
C SER A 8 3.04 23.35 22.52
N SER A 9 4.31 23.80 22.56
CA SER A 9 5.35 23.35 21.66
C SER A 9 5.67 21.86 21.84
N GLY A 10 5.71 21.38 23.08
CA GLY A 10 5.91 19.96 23.38
C GLY A 10 4.78 19.09 22.86
N LEU A 11 3.54 19.53 23.01
CA LEU A 11 2.37 18.81 22.50
C LEU A 11 2.37 18.74 20.96
N VAL A 12 2.72 19.84 20.30
CA VAL A 12 2.83 19.87 18.83
C VAL A 12 3.92 18.90 18.36
N GLY A 13 5.08 18.87 19.02
CA GLY A 13 6.15 17.93 18.72
C GLY A 13 5.72 16.48 18.85
N LEU A 14 5.00 16.14 19.93
CA LEU A 14 4.44 14.80 20.16
C LEU A 14 3.41 14.43 19.09
N GLN A 15 2.53 15.36 18.70
CA GLN A 15 1.55 15.12 17.64
C GLN A 15 2.22 14.87 16.29
N LEU A 16 3.26 15.65 15.95
CA LEU A 16 4.01 15.46 14.70
C LEU A 16 4.74 14.13 14.69
N ALA A 17 5.39 13.73 15.78
CA ALA A 17 6.05 12.44 15.90
C ALA A 17 5.07 11.28 15.77
N SER A 18 3.94 11.35 16.44
CA SER A 18 2.85 10.37 16.39
C SER A 18 2.29 10.23 14.98
N ARG A 19 2.08 11.36 14.31
CA ARG A 19 1.59 11.40 12.93
C ARG A 19 2.59 10.77 11.95
N SER A 20 3.87 11.06 12.10
CA SER A 20 4.94 10.48 11.27
C SER A 20 5.02 8.97 11.45
N ILE A 21 4.92 8.46 12.68
CA ILE A 21 4.89 7.02 12.96
C ILE A 21 3.65 6.38 12.34
N ALA A 22 2.48 7.02 12.44
CA ALA A 22 1.24 6.51 11.85
C ALA A 22 1.34 6.45 10.32
N VAL A 23 1.90 7.47 9.69
CA VAL A 23 2.11 7.51 8.24
C VAL A 23 3.06 6.40 7.80
N LEU A 24 4.22 6.28 8.45
CA LEU A 24 5.20 5.24 8.12
C LEU A 24 4.62 3.85 8.35
N GLY A 25 3.88 3.65 9.43
CA GLY A 25 3.23 2.39 9.72
C GLY A 25 2.18 2.03 8.67
N THR A 26 1.33 2.98 8.31
CA THR A 26 0.26 2.76 7.31
C THR A 26 0.84 2.46 5.93
N VAL A 27 1.74 3.30 5.45
CA VAL A 27 2.37 3.12 4.13
C VAL A 27 3.24 1.86 4.13
N GLY A 28 3.96 1.60 5.22
CA GLY A 28 4.79 0.41 5.37
C GLY A 28 3.98 -0.88 5.33
N LEU A 29 2.89 -0.96 6.08
CA LEU A 29 2.02 -2.13 6.10
C LEU A 29 1.31 -2.33 4.77
N LEU A 30 0.79 -1.25 4.19
CA LEU A 30 0.14 -1.30 2.88
C LEU A 30 1.15 -1.69 1.80
N GLY A 31 2.34 -1.11 1.82
CA GLY A 31 3.41 -1.44 0.89
C GLY A 31 3.85 -2.90 1.00
N LEU A 32 3.98 -3.40 2.23
CA LEU A 32 4.31 -4.82 2.46
C LEU A 32 3.20 -5.73 1.95
N PHE A 33 1.94 -5.42 2.25
CA PHE A 33 0.78 -6.18 1.76
C PHE A 33 0.74 -6.21 0.23
N LEU A 34 0.88 -5.06 -0.41
CA LEU A 34 0.89 -4.97 -1.87
C LEU A 34 2.11 -5.66 -2.48
N SER A 35 3.24 -5.66 -1.78
CA SER A 35 4.43 -6.38 -2.22
C SER A 35 4.23 -7.89 -2.20
N VAL A 36 3.58 -8.41 -1.16
CA VAL A 36 3.24 -9.84 -1.06
C VAL A 36 2.29 -10.23 -2.18
N THR A 37 1.24 -9.45 -2.41
CA THR A 37 0.28 -9.72 -3.48
C THR A 37 0.92 -9.61 -4.87
N ALA A 38 1.81 -8.65 -5.07
CA ALA A 38 2.57 -8.51 -6.32
C ALA A 38 3.51 -9.69 -6.53
N TYR A 39 4.18 -10.15 -5.50
CA TYR A 39 5.03 -11.33 -5.56
C TYR A 39 4.23 -12.57 -5.97
N LEU A 40 3.07 -12.78 -5.36
CA LEU A 40 2.22 -13.91 -5.69
C LEU A 40 1.72 -13.83 -7.14
N ALA A 41 1.34 -12.64 -7.59
CA ALA A 41 0.90 -12.41 -8.96
C ALA A 41 2.02 -12.70 -9.96
N ALA A 42 3.20 -12.14 -9.74
CA ALA A 42 4.36 -12.33 -10.62
C ALA A 42 4.80 -13.80 -10.65
N ARG A 43 4.82 -14.44 -9.50
CA ARG A 43 5.18 -15.86 -9.40
C ARG A 43 4.19 -16.75 -10.13
N ASN A 44 2.90 -16.40 -10.09
CA ASN A 44 1.86 -17.16 -10.80
C ASN A 44 2.06 -17.13 -12.31
N VAL A 45 2.52 -16.00 -12.85
CA VAL A 45 2.68 -15.82 -14.29
C VAL A 45 4.08 -16.21 -14.77
N LEU A 46 5.11 -15.84 -14.02
CA LEU A 46 6.51 -15.96 -14.43
C LEU A 46 7.25 -17.15 -13.80
N GLY A 47 6.70 -17.74 -12.73
CA GLY A 47 7.40 -18.75 -11.95
C GLY A 47 8.32 -18.14 -10.93
N ASP A 48 9.58 -18.57 -10.85
CA ASP A 48 10.53 -18.03 -9.88
C ASP A 48 10.93 -16.60 -10.20
N VAL A 49 10.67 -15.70 -9.25
CA VAL A 49 10.98 -14.28 -9.37
C VAL A 49 11.67 -13.77 -8.09
N ALA A 50 12.49 -12.74 -8.24
CA ALA A 50 13.17 -12.12 -7.10
C ALA A 50 12.14 -11.42 -6.19
N ARG A 51 12.21 -11.73 -4.90
CA ARG A 51 11.24 -11.22 -3.92
C ARG A 51 11.31 -9.70 -3.76
N PHE A 52 12.51 -9.14 -3.78
CA PHE A 52 12.65 -7.71 -3.53
C PHE A 52 12.17 -6.84 -4.70
N LYS A 53 12.04 -7.39 -5.90
CA LYS A 53 11.38 -6.67 -7.01
C LYS A 53 9.93 -6.36 -6.67
N ALA A 54 9.27 -7.28 -5.98
CA ALA A 54 7.89 -7.07 -5.52
C ALA A 54 7.79 -5.94 -4.49
N LEU A 55 8.83 -5.70 -3.68
CA LEU A 55 8.85 -4.55 -2.77
C LEU A 55 8.75 -3.23 -3.53
N GLY A 56 9.47 -3.11 -4.64
CA GLY A 56 9.37 -1.93 -5.51
C GLY A 56 7.97 -1.76 -6.09
N VAL A 57 7.33 -2.86 -6.49
CA VAL A 57 5.96 -2.82 -7.02
C VAL A 57 4.96 -2.42 -5.94
N GLY A 58 5.12 -2.93 -4.72
CA GLY A 58 4.17 -2.65 -3.64
C GLY A 58 4.29 -1.24 -3.05
N ILE A 59 5.51 -0.72 -2.94
CA ILE A 59 5.76 0.59 -2.31
C ILE A 59 5.17 1.73 -3.15
N GLY A 60 5.31 1.68 -4.49
CA GLY A 60 4.81 2.73 -5.37
C GLY A 60 3.31 2.99 -5.20
N PRO A 61 2.45 1.99 -5.45
CA PRO A 61 1.01 2.14 -5.25
C PRO A 61 0.62 2.49 -3.81
N ALA A 62 1.36 1.99 -2.81
CA ALA A 62 1.08 2.31 -1.41
C ALA A 62 1.27 3.81 -1.12
N VAL A 63 2.35 4.40 -1.61
CA VAL A 63 2.60 5.85 -1.47
C VAL A 63 1.52 6.64 -2.20
N VAL A 64 1.19 6.24 -3.42
CA VAL A 64 0.15 6.92 -4.22
C VAL A 64 -1.21 6.82 -3.52
N ALA A 65 -1.58 5.65 -3.02
CA ALA A 65 -2.84 5.47 -2.29
C ALA A 65 -2.91 6.36 -1.06
N TYR A 66 -1.81 6.47 -0.32
CA TYR A 66 -1.74 7.34 0.85
C TYR A 66 -1.91 8.81 0.45
N VAL A 67 -1.15 9.27 -0.53
CA VAL A 67 -1.17 10.67 -0.99
C VAL A 67 -2.56 11.04 -1.55
N THR A 68 -3.15 10.20 -2.37
CA THR A 68 -4.48 10.44 -2.93
C THR A 68 -5.57 10.40 -1.87
N GLY A 69 -5.42 9.55 -0.84
CA GLY A 69 -6.34 9.50 0.28
C GLY A 69 -6.33 10.75 1.15
N GLN A 70 -5.21 11.51 1.16
CA GLN A 70 -5.08 12.77 1.88
C GLN A 70 -5.50 13.98 1.03
N SER A 71 -5.75 13.79 -0.25
CA SER A 71 -6.08 14.85 -1.19
C SER A 71 -7.59 14.88 -1.47
N PRO A 72 -8.15 16.04 -1.91
CA PRO A 72 -9.56 16.12 -2.29
C PRO A 72 -9.86 15.47 -3.65
N ILE A 73 -9.02 14.55 -4.11
CA ILE A 73 -9.18 13.84 -5.37
C ILE A 73 -10.23 12.74 -5.18
N PRO A 74 -11.17 12.57 -6.13
CA PRO A 74 -12.12 11.45 -6.07
C PRO A 74 -11.41 10.10 -6.00
N GLY A 75 -11.89 9.19 -5.15
CA GLY A 75 -11.25 7.90 -4.90
C GLY A 75 -11.03 7.06 -6.15
N GLY A 76 -11.95 7.14 -7.12
CA GLY A 76 -11.81 6.44 -8.40
C GLY A 76 -10.59 6.86 -9.21
N ILE A 77 -10.26 8.15 -9.20
CA ILE A 77 -9.06 8.66 -9.86
C ILE A 77 -7.80 8.14 -9.18
N GLY A 78 -7.79 8.12 -7.83
CA GLY A 78 -6.68 7.58 -7.06
C GLY A 78 -6.42 6.11 -7.37
N VAL A 79 -7.47 5.31 -7.51
CA VAL A 79 -7.36 3.89 -7.88
C VAL A 79 -6.76 3.73 -9.28
N VAL A 80 -7.23 4.51 -10.24
CA VAL A 80 -6.70 4.46 -11.63
C VAL A 80 -5.23 4.82 -11.65
N VAL A 81 -4.83 5.88 -10.96
CA VAL A 81 -3.42 6.29 -10.88
C VAL A 81 -2.57 5.20 -10.22
N ALA A 82 -3.06 4.62 -9.12
CA ALA A 82 -2.36 3.53 -8.44
C ALA A 82 -2.17 2.31 -9.36
N LEU A 83 -3.19 1.95 -10.13
CA LEU A 83 -3.11 0.85 -11.11
C LEU A 83 -2.09 1.13 -12.21
N LEU A 84 -2.04 2.34 -12.72
CA LEU A 84 -1.08 2.74 -13.74
C LEU A 84 0.35 2.64 -13.20
N ILE A 85 0.59 3.11 -11.99
CA ILE A 85 1.89 3.03 -11.34
C ILE A 85 2.27 1.58 -11.06
N ASP A 86 1.33 0.77 -10.63
CA ASP A 86 1.52 -0.67 -10.43
C ASP A 86 1.98 -1.34 -11.74
N GLY A 87 1.27 -1.10 -12.83
CA GLY A 87 1.61 -1.65 -14.13
C GLY A 87 2.98 -1.18 -14.63
N VAL A 88 3.29 0.11 -14.48
CA VAL A 88 4.59 0.66 -14.88
C VAL A 88 5.72 0.04 -14.05
N ALA A 89 5.53 -0.09 -12.74
CA ALA A 89 6.51 -0.71 -11.84
C ALA A 89 6.75 -2.18 -12.22
N ILE A 90 5.70 -2.93 -12.48
CA ILE A 90 5.80 -4.32 -12.91
C ILE A 90 6.56 -4.42 -14.23
N HIS A 91 6.22 -3.58 -15.19
CA HIS A 91 6.87 -3.57 -16.50
C HIS A 91 8.39 -3.34 -16.39
N TYR A 92 8.78 -2.32 -15.63
CA TYR A 92 10.20 -1.97 -15.49
C TYR A 92 10.97 -2.95 -14.61
N LEU A 93 10.39 -3.37 -13.49
CA LEU A 93 11.11 -4.22 -12.53
C LEU A 93 11.26 -5.66 -13.02
N TYR A 94 10.26 -6.19 -13.69
CA TYR A 94 10.31 -7.56 -14.21
C TYR A 94 10.79 -7.64 -15.67
N GLY A 95 10.86 -6.51 -16.37
CA GLY A 95 11.36 -6.45 -17.73
C GLY A 95 10.51 -7.22 -18.75
N GLU A 96 9.22 -7.34 -18.50
CA GLU A 96 8.31 -8.13 -19.32
C GLU A 96 7.62 -7.30 -20.42
N SER A 97 7.06 -8.00 -21.41
CA SER A 97 6.26 -7.36 -22.46
C SER A 97 5.01 -6.71 -21.89
N THR A 98 4.43 -5.78 -22.62
CA THR A 98 3.18 -5.09 -22.21
C THR A 98 2.06 -6.08 -21.95
N ARG A 99 1.93 -7.12 -22.76
CA ARG A 99 0.90 -8.14 -22.59
C ARG A 99 1.08 -8.92 -21.29
N THR A 100 2.30 -9.40 -21.02
CA THR A 100 2.61 -10.12 -19.79
C THR A 100 2.46 -9.22 -18.57
N THR A 101 2.89 -7.97 -18.68
CA THR A 101 2.69 -6.95 -17.63
C THR A 101 1.21 -6.77 -17.32
N ALA A 102 0.36 -6.69 -18.34
CA ALA A 102 -1.09 -6.56 -18.15
C ALA A 102 -1.67 -7.77 -17.41
N TYR A 103 -1.22 -8.98 -17.71
CA TYR A 103 -1.62 -10.19 -17.01
C TYR A 103 -1.20 -10.14 -15.54
N ILE A 104 0.05 -9.80 -15.25
CA ILE A 104 0.55 -9.72 -13.87
C ILE A 104 -0.23 -8.66 -13.10
N THR A 105 -0.45 -7.50 -13.69
CA THR A 105 -1.21 -6.41 -13.06
C THR A 105 -2.64 -6.84 -12.75
N ALA A 106 -3.31 -7.51 -13.68
CA ALA A 106 -4.66 -8.02 -13.48
C ALA A 106 -4.72 -9.04 -12.34
N ILE A 107 -3.78 -9.98 -12.31
CA ILE A 107 -3.69 -10.98 -11.24
C ILE A 107 -3.34 -10.31 -9.91
N HIS A 108 -2.46 -9.31 -9.91
CA HIS A 108 -2.12 -8.55 -8.72
C HIS A 108 -3.36 -7.88 -8.12
N VAL A 109 -4.18 -7.24 -8.94
CA VAL A 109 -5.43 -6.62 -8.50
C VAL A 109 -6.39 -7.66 -7.92
N ILE A 110 -6.57 -8.79 -8.60
CA ILE A 110 -7.46 -9.86 -8.14
C ILE A 110 -6.98 -10.42 -6.80
N VAL A 111 -5.70 -10.75 -6.69
CA VAL A 111 -5.11 -11.28 -5.45
C VAL A 111 -5.21 -10.26 -4.33
N THR A 112 -4.97 -8.98 -4.62
CA THR A 112 -5.09 -7.90 -3.65
C THR A 112 -6.51 -7.79 -3.11
N ILE A 113 -7.52 -7.86 -3.99
CA ILE A 113 -8.93 -7.81 -3.59
C ILE A 113 -9.29 -9.02 -2.73
N ILE A 114 -8.90 -10.22 -3.13
CA ILE A 114 -9.23 -11.45 -2.40
C ILE A 114 -8.57 -11.44 -1.02
N LEU A 115 -7.26 -11.21 -0.96
CA LEU A 115 -6.54 -11.19 0.31
C LEU A 115 -6.97 -10.02 1.19
N GLY A 116 -7.26 -8.87 0.60
CA GLY A 116 -7.78 -7.72 1.32
C GLY A 116 -9.14 -8.00 1.94
N ALA A 117 -10.03 -8.66 1.21
CA ALA A 117 -11.35 -9.04 1.71
C ALA A 117 -11.24 -10.06 2.85
N VAL A 118 -10.36 -11.05 2.71
CA VAL A 118 -10.12 -12.06 3.76
C VAL A 118 -9.55 -11.38 5.02
N LEU A 119 -8.56 -10.52 4.86
CA LEU A 119 -7.93 -9.80 5.97
C LEU A 119 -8.92 -8.90 6.69
N PHE A 120 -9.72 -8.15 5.94
CA PHE A 120 -10.76 -7.29 6.47
C PHE A 120 -11.82 -8.09 7.22
N GLY A 121 -12.24 -9.24 6.68
CA GLY A 121 -13.17 -10.15 7.35
C GLY A 121 -12.62 -10.70 8.66
N VAL A 122 -11.34 -11.08 8.68
CA VAL A 122 -10.67 -11.54 9.91
C VAL A 122 -10.62 -10.43 10.96
N ILE A 123 -10.28 -9.20 10.55
CA ILE A 123 -10.23 -8.06 11.47
C ILE A 123 -11.61 -7.78 12.07
N ILE A 124 -12.66 -7.80 11.25
CA ILE A 124 -14.03 -7.62 11.75
C ILE A 124 -14.39 -8.73 12.72
N LEU A 125 -14.10 -9.98 12.39
CA LEU A 125 -14.40 -11.12 13.25
C LEU A 125 -13.74 -10.97 14.62
N PHE A 126 -12.45 -10.63 14.66
CA PHE A 126 -11.75 -10.42 15.93
C PHE A 126 -12.26 -9.23 16.70
N SER A 127 -12.69 -8.16 16.02
CA SER A 127 -13.23 -6.96 16.69
C SER A 127 -14.60 -7.19 17.30
N THR A 128 -15.34 -8.21 16.85
CA THR A 128 -16.66 -8.55 17.37
C THR A 128 -16.64 -9.65 18.44
N LEU A 129 -15.49 -10.24 18.73
CA LEU A 129 -15.37 -11.25 19.78
C LEU A 129 -15.55 -10.61 21.17
N PRO A 130 -16.31 -11.26 22.06
CA PRO A 130 -16.43 -10.80 23.45
C PRO A 130 -15.10 -11.01 24.17
N GLY A 131 -14.64 -9.98 24.92
CA GLY A 131 -13.36 -10.13 25.62
C GLY A 131 -12.91 -8.93 26.38
#